data_5a92b0fa8ad6387eb76648dbd55eadf0
#
_entry.id   5a92b0fa8ad6387eb76648dbd55eadf0
#
_cell.length_a   1.000
_cell.length_b   1.000
_cell.length_c   1.000
_cell.angle_alpha   90.00
_cell.angle_beta   90.00
_cell.angle_gamma   90.00
#
_symmetry.space_group_name_H-M   'P 1'
#
loop_
_entity.id
_entity.type
_entity.pdbx_description
1 polymer ?
#
loop_
_entity_poly.entity_id
_entity_poly.type
_entity_poly.pdbx_seq_one_letter_code
_entity_poly.pdbx_strand_id
1 'polypeptide(L)'
;MNMMYLIVVLLFFGLNVMGQETKEISYEKGETETYEIMSDKETKFIFRVGAPFNERAPMFDVPLKKYRLWPKKTLVNDKEYIKKYLLPYIKEELTPDNGHLGISYLYELSTGKIKWITVFHDSSITIPIKAIERFEKAMMKDDKAIFNRSTEGITDIDFFRSWPTYDLYELKNEKN
;
A
#
# COMPACT_ATOMS: atom_id res chain seq x y z
N MET A 1 -45.32 -10.28 26.46
CA MET A 1 -43.98 -10.35 25.80
C MET A 1 -42.98 -10.42 26.92
N ASN A 2 -42.28 -11.56 27.08
CA ASN A 2 -41.47 -11.85 28.27
C ASN A 2 -40.26 -10.94 28.33
N MET A 3 -40.08 -10.25 29.45
CA MET A 3 -38.91 -9.37 29.76
C MET A 3 -37.54 -10.07 29.53
N MET A 4 -37.52 -11.39 29.63
CA MET A 4 -36.34 -12.22 29.36
C MET A 4 -35.93 -12.21 27.87
N TYR A 5 -36.89 -12.11 26.93
CA TYR A 5 -36.61 -12.00 25.50
C TYR A 5 -36.00 -10.64 25.12
N LEU A 6 -36.36 -9.58 25.81
CA LEU A 6 -35.85 -8.22 25.58
C LEU A 6 -34.35 -8.13 26.01
N ILE A 7 -33.99 -8.78 27.13
CA ILE A 7 -32.63 -8.81 27.65
C ILE A 7 -31.71 -9.61 26.69
N VAL A 8 -32.18 -10.75 26.17
CA VAL A 8 -31.39 -11.57 25.22
C VAL A 8 -31.16 -10.82 23.89
N VAL A 9 -32.18 -10.10 23.39
CA VAL A 9 -32.04 -9.30 22.15
C VAL A 9 -31.08 -8.13 22.34
N LEU A 10 -31.13 -7.45 23.51
CA LEU A 10 -30.20 -6.37 23.84
C LEU A 10 -28.75 -6.87 24.04
N LEU A 11 -28.55 -8.07 24.60
CA LEU A 11 -27.23 -8.69 24.70
C LEU A 11 -26.67 -9.10 23.33
N PHE A 12 -27.51 -9.61 22.42
CA PHE A 12 -27.07 -9.94 21.05
C PHE A 12 -26.73 -8.70 20.23
N PHE A 13 -27.49 -7.61 20.36
CA PHE A 13 -27.15 -6.33 19.70
C PHE A 13 -25.91 -5.67 20.33
N GLY A 14 -25.72 -5.78 21.64
CA GLY A 14 -24.56 -5.23 22.35
C GLY A 14 -23.25 -5.96 21.99
N LEU A 15 -23.29 -7.27 21.74
CA LEU A 15 -22.12 -8.06 21.39
C LEU A 15 -21.66 -7.86 19.95
N ASN A 16 -22.54 -7.45 19.03
CA ASN A 16 -22.16 -7.14 17.65
C ASN A 16 -21.60 -5.72 17.47
N VAL A 17 -21.72 -4.84 18.44
CA VAL A 17 -21.16 -3.48 18.41
C VAL A 17 -19.70 -3.43 18.97
N MET A 18 -19.27 -4.46 19.68
CA MET A 18 -17.95 -4.48 20.30
C MET A 18 -16.80 -4.97 19.40
N GLY A 19 -17.04 -5.22 18.11
CA GLY A 19 -16.05 -5.81 17.20
C GLY A 19 -15.81 -5.07 15.88
N GLN A 20 -16.51 -3.98 15.60
CA GLN A 20 -16.17 -3.16 14.43
C GLN A 20 -15.09 -2.16 14.84
N GLU A 21 -13.83 -2.49 14.51
CA GLU A 21 -12.79 -1.46 14.46
C GLU A 21 -13.26 -0.37 13.50
N THR A 22 -13.57 0.80 14.05
CA THR A 22 -13.96 1.97 13.26
C THR A 22 -12.73 2.43 12.50
N LYS A 23 -12.65 2.10 11.20
CA LYS A 23 -11.67 2.69 10.31
C LYS A 23 -12.04 4.16 10.11
N GLU A 24 -11.13 5.03 10.43
CA GLU A 24 -11.27 6.46 10.14
C GLU A 24 -10.83 6.71 8.70
N ILE A 25 -11.66 7.42 7.95
CA ILE A 25 -11.36 7.83 6.57
C ILE A 25 -11.24 9.34 6.54
N SER A 26 -10.12 9.83 6.03
CA SER A 26 -9.88 11.25 5.82
C SER A 26 -9.29 11.50 4.42
N TYR A 27 -9.28 12.77 4.00
CA TYR A 27 -8.74 13.16 2.71
C TYR A 27 -7.74 14.29 2.92
N GLU A 28 -6.59 14.19 2.28
CA GLU A 28 -5.56 15.23 2.34
C GLU A 28 -5.06 15.56 0.94
N LYS A 29 -4.83 16.87 0.70
CA LYS A 29 -4.31 17.35 -0.58
C LYS A 29 -2.78 17.37 -0.54
N GLY A 30 -2.18 16.73 -1.53
CA GLY A 30 -0.76 16.83 -1.83
C GLY A 30 -0.40 18.13 -2.54
N GLU A 31 0.52 18.11 -3.48
CA GLU A 31 0.88 19.25 -4.33
C GLU A 31 -0.12 19.41 -5.49
N THR A 32 -0.51 18.31 -6.12
CA THR A 32 -1.41 18.30 -7.28
C THR A 32 -2.56 17.30 -7.11
N GLU A 33 -2.35 16.22 -6.37
CA GLU A 33 -3.29 15.12 -6.20
C GLU A 33 -3.97 15.16 -4.82
N THR A 34 -5.11 14.48 -4.71
CA THR A 34 -5.79 14.26 -3.43
C THR A 34 -5.64 12.80 -3.03
N TYR A 35 -5.38 12.56 -1.77
CA TYR A 35 -5.17 11.23 -1.19
C TYR A 35 -6.27 10.92 -0.19
N GLU A 36 -6.70 9.68 -0.22
CA GLU A 36 -7.55 9.08 0.81
C GLU A 36 -6.66 8.37 1.81
N ILE A 37 -6.92 8.61 3.09
CA ILE A 37 -6.19 8.02 4.21
C ILE A 37 -7.19 7.19 5.00
N MET A 38 -6.97 5.89 5.02
CA MET A 38 -7.72 4.97 5.86
C MET A 38 -6.83 4.59 7.04
N SER A 39 -7.24 4.92 8.25
CA SER A 39 -6.49 4.61 9.47
C SER A 39 -7.28 3.72 10.40
N ASP A 40 -6.57 2.82 11.04
CA ASP A 40 -6.98 2.12 12.24
C ASP A 40 -5.97 2.39 13.37
N LYS A 41 -6.03 1.63 14.47
CA LYS A 41 -5.14 1.84 15.61
C LYS A 41 -3.67 1.58 15.31
N GLU A 42 -3.38 0.70 14.37
CA GLU A 42 -2.04 0.18 14.11
C GLU A 42 -1.48 0.69 12.79
N THR A 43 -2.33 0.88 11.78
CA THR A 43 -1.89 1.10 10.39
C THR A 43 -2.63 2.25 9.72
N LYS A 44 -1.92 3.02 8.93
CA LYS A 44 -2.47 3.97 7.96
C LYS A 44 -2.24 3.47 6.55
N PHE A 45 -3.29 3.46 5.75
CA PHE A 45 -3.26 3.19 4.31
C PHE A 45 -3.50 4.49 3.57
N ILE A 46 -2.63 4.81 2.63
CA ILE A 46 -2.64 6.08 1.90
C ILE A 46 -2.60 5.76 0.41
N PHE A 47 -3.60 6.25 -0.33
CA PHE A 47 -3.69 6.06 -1.76
C PHE A 47 -4.34 7.25 -2.44
N ARG A 48 -3.96 7.51 -3.67
CA ARG A 48 -4.52 8.60 -4.46
C ARG A 48 -6.00 8.36 -4.75
N VAL A 49 -6.84 9.38 -4.61
CA VAL A 49 -8.26 9.29 -4.94
C VAL A 49 -8.45 8.89 -6.41
N GLY A 50 -9.36 7.94 -6.64
CA GLY A 50 -9.59 7.35 -7.96
C GLY A 50 -8.64 6.21 -8.32
N ALA A 51 -7.78 5.77 -7.40
CA ALA A 51 -7.01 4.54 -7.56
C ALA A 51 -7.94 3.36 -7.78
N PRO A 52 -7.82 2.61 -8.88
CA PRO A 52 -8.66 1.45 -9.07
C PRO A 52 -8.24 0.37 -8.08
N PHE A 53 -9.14 -0.03 -7.17
CA PHE A 53 -9.06 -1.34 -6.55
C PHE A 53 -9.40 -2.35 -7.66
N ASN A 54 -8.41 -2.71 -8.45
CA ASN A 54 -8.66 -3.47 -9.65
C ASN A 54 -8.80 -4.97 -9.31
N GLU A 55 -10.01 -5.49 -9.44
CA GLU A 55 -10.32 -6.91 -9.28
C GLU A 55 -9.50 -7.80 -10.23
N ARG A 56 -9.05 -7.25 -11.36
CA ARG A 56 -8.19 -7.96 -12.35
C ARG A 56 -6.70 -7.93 -12.03
N ALA A 57 -6.30 -7.28 -10.96
CA ALA A 57 -4.91 -7.33 -10.52
C ALA A 57 -4.67 -8.61 -9.70
N PRO A 58 -3.82 -9.51 -10.17
CA PRO A 58 -3.50 -10.71 -9.39
C PRO A 58 -2.82 -10.30 -8.09
N MET A 59 -3.40 -10.71 -6.97
CA MET A 59 -2.79 -10.48 -5.66
C MET A 59 -1.55 -11.36 -5.44
N PHE A 60 -1.41 -12.44 -6.20
CA PHE A 60 -0.28 -13.36 -6.16
C PHE A 60 -0.14 -14.10 -7.49
N ASP A 61 0.98 -14.77 -7.65
CA ASP A 61 1.50 -15.47 -8.81
C ASP A 61 0.58 -16.46 -9.56
N VAL A 62 -0.64 -16.73 -9.12
CA VAL A 62 -1.46 -17.81 -9.71
C VAL A 62 -1.76 -17.57 -11.18
N PRO A 63 -2.24 -16.38 -11.62
CA PRO A 63 -2.42 -16.11 -13.04
C PRO A 63 -1.11 -16.02 -13.82
N LEU A 64 -0.04 -15.51 -13.18
CA LEU A 64 1.27 -15.43 -13.83
C LEU A 64 1.89 -16.82 -14.04
N LYS A 65 1.65 -17.78 -13.14
CA LYS A 65 2.09 -19.18 -13.28
C LYS A 65 1.50 -19.85 -14.52
N LYS A 66 0.23 -19.55 -14.86
CA LYS A 66 -0.42 -20.06 -16.09
C LYS A 66 0.41 -19.74 -17.32
N TYR A 67 0.98 -18.54 -17.38
CA TYR A 67 1.81 -18.07 -18.49
C TYR A 67 3.30 -18.37 -18.29
N ARG A 68 3.71 -18.98 -17.16
CA ARG A 68 5.10 -19.13 -16.74
C ARG A 68 5.83 -17.78 -16.77
N LEU A 69 5.13 -16.72 -16.38
CA LEU A 69 5.61 -15.35 -16.31
C LEU A 69 5.92 -15.01 -14.86
N TRP A 70 7.05 -14.35 -14.62
CA TRP A 70 7.39 -13.79 -13.31
C TRP A 70 8.22 -12.52 -13.48
N PRO A 71 8.07 -11.56 -12.58
CA PRO A 71 8.93 -10.39 -12.55
C PRO A 71 10.35 -10.82 -12.17
N LYS A 72 11.31 -10.41 -12.98
CA LYS A 72 12.72 -10.73 -12.78
C LYS A 72 13.42 -9.68 -11.91
N LYS A 73 13.10 -8.42 -12.12
CA LYS A 73 13.57 -7.27 -11.34
C LYS A 73 12.75 -6.03 -11.66
N THR A 74 12.93 -4.99 -10.85
CA THR A 74 12.53 -3.60 -11.13
C THR A 74 13.74 -2.80 -11.62
N LEU A 75 13.53 -1.63 -12.24
CA LEU A 75 14.63 -0.80 -12.73
C LEU A 75 15.30 0.00 -11.61
N VAL A 76 14.53 0.43 -10.62
CA VAL A 76 15.04 1.24 -9.51
C VAL A 76 15.21 0.43 -8.24
N ASN A 77 16.03 0.95 -7.33
CA ASN A 77 16.16 0.43 -5.99
C ASN A 77 15.18 1.19 -5.08
N ASP A 78 14.12 0.53 -4.67
CA ASP A 78 13.07 1.11 -3.82
C ASP A 78 13.65 1.74 -2.54
N LYS A 79 14.63 1.09 -1.92
CA LYS A 79 15.26 1.57 -0.68
C LYS A 79 15.88 2.96 -0.85
N GLU A 80 16.54 3.20 -1.98
CA GLU A 80 17.15 4.51 -2.28
C GLU A 80 16.08 5.60 -2.44
N TYR A 81 14.93 5.26 -3.04
CA TYR A 81 13.82 6.18 -3.19
C TYR A 81 13.13 6.46 -1.85
N ILE A 82 12.95 5.45 -1.01
CA ILE A 82 12.44 5.62 0.36
C ILE A 82 13.37 6.52 1.17
N LYS A 83 14.69 6.26 1.14
CA LYS A 83 15.70 7.09 1.81
C LYS A 83 15.68 8.54 1.33
N LYS A 84 15.43 8.77 0.05
CA LYS A 84 15.43 10.11 -0.55
C LYS A 84 14.13 10.88 -0.32
N TYR A 85 12.99 10.23 -0.47
CA TYR A 85 11.69 10.91 -0.58
C TYR A 85 10.79 10.77 0.64
N LEU A 86 10.95 9.74 1.47
CA LEU A 86 10.08 9.49 2.61
C LEU A 86 10.82 9.67 3.94
N LEU A 87 11.92 8.98 4.12
CA LEU A 87 12.64 8.92 5.39
C LEU A 87 13.04 10.30 5.97
N PRO A 88 13.49 11.32 5.16
CA PRO A 88 13.86 12.63 5.69
C PRO A 88 12.70 13.43 6.30
N TYR A 89 11.46 13.04 6.04
CA TYR A 89 10.27 13.75 6.49
C TYR A 89 9.63 13.13 7.71
N ILE A 90 10.10 11.98 8.16
CA ILE A 90 9.63 11.32 9.38
C ILE A 90 10.33 11.97 10.57
N LYS A 91 9.55 12.63 11.42
CA LYS A 91 10.06 13.38 12.59
C LYS A 91 10.08 12.54 13.85
N GLU A 92 9.24 11.52 13.91
CA GLU A 92 9.12 10.61 15.04
C GLU A 92 10.40 9.79 15.19
N GLU A 93 10.71 9.41 16.42
CA GLU A 93 11.79 8.47 16.67
C GLU A 93 11.41 7.09 16.13
N LEU A 94 12.24 6.58 15.21
CA LEU A 94 12.07 5.26 14.66
C LEU A 94 12.72 4.23 15.58
N THR A 95 11.97 3.18 15.85
CA THR A 95 12.41 2.00 16.61
C THR A 95 12.08 0.74 15.83
N PRO A 96 12.63 -0.43 16.18
CA PRO A 96 12.23 -1.69 15.53
C PRO A 96 10.74 -2.01 15.62
N ASP A 97 10.03 -1.42 16.59
CA ASP A 97 8.62 -1.70 16.85
C ASP A 97 7.66 -0.75 16.11
N ASN A 98 8.15 0.37 15.54
CA ASN A 98 7.30 1.38 14.88
C ASN A 98 7.79 1.79 13.49
N GLY A 99 8.74 1.09 12.93
CA GLY A 99 9.39 1.45 11.66
C GLY A 99 8.81 0.76 10.42
N HIS A 100 7.65 0.14 10.49
CA HIS A 100 7.14 -0.65 9.37
C HIS A 100 6.54 0.23 8.27
N LEU A 101 7.01 0.02 7.05
CA LEU A 101 6.51 0.64 5.83
C LEU A 101 6.24 -0.46 4.81
N GLY A 102 5.05 -0.48 4.26
CA GLY A 102 4.74 -1.29 3.11
C GLY A 102 4.33 -0.43 1.92
N ILE A 103 4.67 -0.89 0.73
CA ILE A 103 4.32 -0.20 -0.50
C ILE A 103 3.72 -1.20 -1.47
N SER A 104 2.50 -0.93 -1.94
CA SER A 104 1.88 -1.73 -3.01
C SER A 104 2.08 -1.02 -4.33
N TYR A 105 2.77 -1.65 -5.25
CA TYR A 105 2.94 -1.20 -6.64
C TYR A 105 2.01 -1.99 -7.53
N LEU A 106 1.23 -1.28 -8.35
CA LEU A 106 0.43 -1.87 -9.41
C LEU A 106 1.08 -1.56 -10.75
N TYR A 107 1.71 -2.58 -11.34
CA TYR A 107 2.36 -2.48 -12.64
C TYR A 107 1.42 -2.90 -13.75
N GLU A 108 1.33 -2.10 -14.81
CA GLU A 108 0.66 -2.49 -16.05
C GLU A 108 1.45 -3.61 -16.73
N LEU A 109 0.82 -4.74 -16.98
CA LEU A 109 1.51 -5.93 -17.45
C LEU A 109 2.14 -5.73 -18.84
N SER A 110 1.44 -5.03 -19.73
CA SER A 110 1.87 -4.79 -21.12
C SER A 110 3.13 -3.92 -21.23
N THR A 111 3.29 -2.95 -20.33
CA THR A 111 4.39 -1.98 -20.36
C THR A 111 5.42 -2.20 -19.25
N GLY A 112 5.02 -2.88 -18.18
CA GLY A 112 5.79 -3.00 -16.94
C GLY A 112 5.80 -1.72 -16.10
N LYS A 113 5.16 -0.62 -16.54
CA LYS A 113 5.17 0.65 -15.81
C LYS A 113 4.23 0.63 -14.61
N ILE A 114 4.60 1.36 -13.54
CA ILE A 114 3.73 1.57 -12.40
C ILE A 114 2.54 2.44 -12.83
N LYS A 115 1.34 2.00 -12.46
CA LYS A 115 0.08 2.76 -12.64
C LYS A 115 -0.40 3.37 -11.33
N TRP A 116 -0.19 2.65 -10.21
CA TRP A 116 -0.64 3.08 -8.91
C TRP A 116 0.32 2.64 -7.82
N ILE A 117 0.38 3.46 -6.79
CA ILE A 117 1.11 3.18 -5.57
C ILE A 117 0.15 3.36 -4.40
N THR A 118 0.18 2.42 -3.47
CA THR A 118 -0.44 2.56 -2.15
C THR A 118 0.66 2.44 -1.12
N VAL A 119 0.72 3.40 -0.21
CA VAL A 119 1.66 3.39 0.91
C VAL A 119 0.89 3.00 2.17
N PHE A 120 1.43 2.13 2.98
CA PHE A 120 0.89 1.82 4.30
C PHE A 120 2.03 1.78 5.33
N HIS A 121 1.77 2.32 6.50
CA HIS A 121 2.77 2.41 7.56
C HIS A 121 2.12 2.38 8.94
N ASP A 122 2.93 2.17 9.98
CA ASP A 122 2.47 2.22 11.36
C ASP A 122 1.81 3.56 11.67
N SER A 123 0.68 3.52 12.39
CA SER A 123 -0.08 4.73 12.75
C SER A 123 0.68 5.70 13.66
N SER A 124 1.69 5.19 14.36
CA SER A 124 2.56 5.96 15.27
C SER A 124 3.55 6.89 14.55
N ILE A 125 3.77 6.71 13.25
CA ILE A 125 4.59 7.60 12.44
C ILE A 125 3.73 8.43 11.47
N THR A 126 4.29 9.56 11.03
CA THR A 126 3.61 10.45 10.08
C THR A 126 4.52 10.70 8.89
N ILE A 127 4.04 10.35 7.70
CA ILE A 127 4.68 10.68 6.43
C ILE A 127 3.80 11.74 5.75
N PRO A 128 4.30 12.98 5.54
CA PRO A 128 3.51 14.03 4.90
C PRO A 128 3.04 13.60 3.50
N ILE A 129 1.79 13.88 3.16
CA ILE A 129 1.21 13.52 1.86
C ILE A 129 2.02 14.08 0.68
N LYS A 130 2.57 15.28 0.82
CA LYS A 130 3.46 15.85 -0.21
C LYS A 130 4.73 15.02 -0.45
N ALA A 131 5.27 14.39 0.59
CA ALA A 131 6.42 13.50 0.46
C ALA A 131 6.01 12.20 -0.27
N ILE A 132 4.85 11.65 0.06
CA ILE A 132 4.28 10.48 -0.61
C ILE A 132 4.03 10.79 -2.09
N GLU A 133 3.44 11.94 -2.42
CA GLU A 133 3.20 12.34 -3.80
C GLU A 133 4.50 12.45 -4.62
N ARG A 134 5.55 13.05 -4.03
CA ARG A 134 6.87 13.15 -4.69
C ARG A 134 7.49 11.77 -4.92
N PHE A 135 7.40 10.89 -3.93
CA PHE A 135 7.84 9.51 -4.03
C PHE A 135 7.08 8.77 -5.16
N GLU A 136 5.73 8.84 -5.16
CA GLU A 136 4.88 8.23 -6.17
C GLU A 136 5.26 8.70 -7.58
N LYS A 137 5.36 10.02 -7.79
CA LYS A 137 5.73 10.60 -9.09
C LYS A 137 7.11 10.15 -9.55
N ALA A 138 8.09 10.11 -8.64
CA ALA A 138 9.44 9.67 -8.98
C ALA A 138 9.46 8.18 -9.36
N MET A 139 8.80 7.32 -8.58
CA MET A 139 8.70 5.89 -8.86
C MET A 139 7.96 5.62 -10.17
N MET A 140 6.82 6.26 -10.40
CA MET A 140 6.04 6.09 -11.65
C MET A 140 6.81 6.53 -12.89
N LYS A 141 7.71 7.51 -12.74
CA LYS A 141 8.56 7.99 -13.84
C LYS A 141 9.72 7.04 -14.12
N ASP A 142 10.40 6.58 -13.09
CA ASP A 142 11.72 5.99 -13.20
C ASP A 142 11.69 4.46 -13.12
N ASP A 143 10.66 3.86 -12.46
CA ASP A 143 10.59 2.42 -12.27
C ASP A 143 9.78 1.69 -13.34
N LYS A 144 10.20 0.45 -13.57
CA LYS A 144 9.57 -0.49 -14.48
C LYS A 144 9.86 -1.92 -14.05
N ALA A 145 8.81 -2.75 -13.99
CA ALA A 145 9.00 -4.19 -13.82
C ALA A 145 9.50 -4.83 -15.12
N ILE A 146 10.50 -5.69 -14.99
CA ILE A 146 11.07 -6.47 -16.08
C ILE A 146 10.68 -7.93 -15.85
N PHE A 147 9.98 -8.51 -16.81
CA PHE A 147 9.57 -9.90 -16.78
C PHE A 147 10.60 -10.82 -17.45
N ASN A 148 10.55 -12.11 -17.13
CA ASN A 148 11.43 -13.13 -17.69
C ASN A 148 11.22 -13.40 -19.17
N ARG A 149 10.04 -13.01 -19.71
CA ARG A 149 9.69 -13.12 -21.13
C ARG A 149 8.67 -12.02 -21.52
N SER A 150 8.33 -11.97 -22.83
CA SER A 150 7.30 -11.09 -23.36
C SER A 150 5.95 -11.31 -22.67
N THR A 151 5.23 -10.22 -22.45
CA THR A 151 3.84 -10.20 -21.97
C THR A 151 2.84 -10.10 -23.13
N GLU A 152 3.34 -10.09 -24.39
CA GLU A 152 2.52 -10.00 -25.57
C GLU A 152 1.55 -11.19 -25.68
N GLY A 153 0.29 -10.91 -26.02
CA GLY A 153 -0.77 -11.93 -26.13
C GLY A 153 -1.43 -12.32 -24.81
N ILE A 154 -1.01 -11.77 -23.67
CA ILE A 154 -1.71 -11.93 -22.40
C ILE A 154 -2.82 -10.88 -22.35
N THR A 155 -4.09 -11.33 -22.35
CA THR A 155 -5.26 -10.44 -22.43
C THR A 155 -6.23 -10.58 -21.26
N ASP A 156 -6.06 -11.57 -20.40
CA ASP A 156 -6.92 -11.85 -19.25
C ASP A 156 -6.39 -11.25 -17.93
N ILE A 157 -5.21 -10.62 -17.98
CA ILE A 157 -4.58 -9.94 -16.85
C ILE A 157 -4.07 -8.58 -17.35
N ASP A 158 -4.51 -7.50 -16.70
CA ASP A 158 -4.06 -6.15 -17.05
C ASP A 158 -2.87 -5.69 -16.19
N PHE A 159 -2.80 -6.17 -14.95
CA PHE A 159 -1.85 -5.66 -13.96
C PHE A 159 -1.19 -6.77 -13.16
N PHE A 160 0.00 -6.48 -12.72
CA PHE A 160 0.75 -7.23 -11.72
C PHE A 160 0.93 -6.39 -10.47
N ARG A 161 0.74 -7.00 -9.30
CA ARG A 161 0.91 -6.32 -8.02
C ARG A 161 2.12 -6.85 -7.25
N SER A 162 2.93 -5.93 -6.72
CA SER A 162 4.05 -6.23 -5.83
C SER A 162 3.83 -5.52 -4.49
N TRP A 163 4.18 -6.19 -3.37
CA TRP A 163 4.00 -5.69 -2.01
C TRP A 163 5.26 -5.82 -1.16
N PRO A 164 6.32 -5.10 -1.47
CA PRO A 164 7.49 -5.07 -0.60
C PRO A 164 7.18 -4.37 0.73
N THR A 165 7.85 -4.84 1.78
CA THR A 165 7.84 -4.22 3.11
C THR A 165 9.25 -3.85 3.50
N TYR A 166 9.38 -2.78 4.29
CA TYR A 166 10.66 -2.20 4.70
C TYR A 166 10.60 -1.87 6.19
N ASP A 167 11.71 -2.05 6.85
CA ASP A 167 11.96 -1.52 8.18
C ASP A 167 12.68 -0.18 8.03
N LEU A 168 11.99 0.91 8.39
CA LEU A 168 12.53 2.27 8.28
C LEU A 168 13.64 2.53 9.31
N TYR A 169 13.61 1.85 10.46
CA TYR A 169 14.67 1.92 11.45
C TYR A 169 15.96 1.33 10.89
N GLU A 170 15.88 0.14 10.28
CA GLU A 170 17.03 -0.48 9.62
C GLU A 170 17.53 0.39 8.46
N LEU A 171 16.62 0.88 7.58
CA LEU A 171 16.98 1.74 6.46
C LEU A 171 17.68 3.03 6.88
N LYS A 172 17.28 3.63 8.01
CA LYS A 172 17.90 4.83 8.56
C LYS A 172 19.31 4.58 9.07
N ASN A 173 19.55 3.38 9.60
CA ASN A 173 20.80 2.99 10.23
C ASN A 173 21.73 2.20 9.27
N GLU A 174 21.29 1.83 8.06
CA GLU A 174 22.16 1.25 7.04
C GLU A 174 23.31 2.22 6.73
N LYS A 175 24.54 1.82 7.06
CA LYS A 175 25.76 2.54 6.65
C LYS A 175 25.88 2.44 5.13
N ASN A 176 26.00 3.58 4.47
CA ASN A 176 26.32 3.69 3.04
C ASN A 176 27.69 3.08 2.75
#